data_bb8cdd4e6c57c98be5e331749a719841
#
_entry.id   bb8cdd4e6c57c98be5e331749a719841
#
_cell.length_a   1.000
_cell.length_b   1.000
_cell.length_c   1.000
_cell.angle_alpha   90.00
_cell.angle_beta   90.00
_cell.angle_gamma   90.00
#
_symmetry.space_group_name_H-M   'P 1'
#
loop_
_entity.id
_entity.type
_entity.pdbx_description
1 polymer ?
#
loop_
_entity_poly.entity_id
_entity_poly.type
_entity_poly.pdbx_seq_one_letter_code
_entity_poly.pdbx_strand_id
1 'polypeptide(L)'
;MLFSDKNRRFFNLAYAAAQGIYWMGFCICVAFAAVYMQYRGYSNTALGAVVALGNIAGFLLAPAVAALVDSSRRITIFHCLWATAAVQLMLFAVLMTVPGRSFATAAAYCLYIACCNLSGPLVNQLSLNLEERCCHINFGAARSVGSFAFAVTALALGRIVESRSAAILPTAGIVCTLALSAAAALIYARMGGAAKPVQPQQREEHAARLYGFIRGNGRFC
;
A
#
# COMPACT_ATOMS: atom_id res chain seq x y z
N MET A 1 -7.68 -13.25 25.61
CA MET A 1 -8.05 -14.52 24.93
C MET A 1 -6.88 -14.93 24.06
N LEU A 2 -6.10 -15.93 24.45
CA LEU A 2 -4.92 -16.38 23.70
C LEU A 2 -5.43 -17.13 22.45
N PHE A 3 -5.25 -16.55 21.28
CA PHE A 3 -5.55 -17.22 20.03
C PHE A 3 -4.65 -18.48 19.89
N SER A 4 -5.23 -19.57 19.39
CA SER A 4 -4.52 -20.80 19.08
C SER A 4 -3.27 -20.51 18.22
N ASP A 5 -2.17 -21.23 18.44
CA ASP A 5 -0.93 -21.12 17.65
C ASP A 5 -1.17 -21.22 16.14
N LYS A 6 -2.20 -21.94 15.73
CA LYS A 6 -2.64 -22.03 14.33
C LYS A 6 -3.11 -20.67 13.77
N ASN A 7 -3.86 -19.89 14.56
CA ASN A 7 -4.32 -18.57 14.15
C ASN A 7 -3.16 -17.56 14.08
N ARG A 8 -2.21 -17.63 15.02
CA ARG A 8 -1.01 -16.79 15.01
C ARG A 8 -0.18 -17.00 13.74
N ARG A 9 0.06 -18.28 13.37
CA ARG A 9 0.79 -18.61 12.14
C ARG A 9 0.05 -18.11 10.90
N PHE A 10 -1.28 -18.27 10.86
CA PHE A 10 -2.10 -17.79 9.76
C PHE A 10 -1.96 -16.27 9.56
N PHE A 11 -2.13 -15.46 10.62
CA PHE A 11 -2.05 -13.99 10.50
C PHE A 11 -0.64 -13.51 10.13
N ASN A 12 0.41 -14.13 10.64
CA ASN A 12 1.79 -13.81 10.24
C ASN A 12 2.03 -14.12 8.76
N LEU A 13 1.59 -15.27 8.25
CA LEU A 13 1.71 -15.64 6.85
C LEU A 13 0.85 -14.74 5.94
N ALA A 14 -0.39 -14.49 6.31
CA ALA A 14 -1.30 -13.63 5.54
C ALA A 14 -0.80 -12.18 5.47
N TYR A 15 -0.26 -11.67 6.57
CA TYR A 15 0.35 -10.34 6.61
C TYR A 15 1.65 -10.29 5.77
N ALA A 16 2.51 -11.30 5.87
CA ALA A 16 3.72 -11.39 5.04
C ALA A 16 3.38 -11.46 3.55
N ALA A 17 2.33 -12.20 3.18
CA ALA A 17 1.82 -12.25 1.81
C ALA A 17 1.29 -10.88 1.36
N ALA A 18 0.51 -10.18 2.20
CA ALA A 18 0.02 -8.83 1.90
C ALA A 18 1.17 -7.84 1.69
N GLN A 19 2.21 -7.89 2.53
CA GLN A 19 3.43 -7.11 2.35
C GLN A 19 4.13 -7.45 1.03
N GLY A 20 4.31 -8.73 0.72
CA GLY A 20 4.91 -9.17 -0.54
C GLY A 20 4.15 -8.63 -1.75
N ILE A 21 2.83 -8.83 -1.79
CA ILE A 21 1.97 -8.39 -2.90
C ILE A 21 1.99 -6.86 -3.04
N TYR A 22 1.92 -6.11 -1.94
CA TYR A 22 2.04 -4.65 -1.96
C TYR A 22 3.35 -4.22 -2.62
N TRP A 23 4.49 -4.81 -2.22
CA TRP A 23 5.80 -4.45 -2.78
C TRP A 23 5.98 -4.88 -4.23
N MET A 24 5.31 -5.95 -4.69
CA MET A 24 5.21 -6.29 -6.11
C MET A 24 4.47 -5.18 -6.89
N GLY A 25 3.31 -4.74 -6.39
CA GLY A 25 2.54 -3.64 -6.99
C GLY A 25 3.33 -2.32 -6.98
N PHE A 26 4.05 -2.03 -5.90
CA PHE A 26 4.89 -0.85 -5.79
C PHE A 26 6.07 -0.88 -6.78
N CYS A 27 6.67 -2.05 -7.01
CA CYS A 27 7.67 -2.25 -8.06
C CYS A 27 7.12 -1.88 -9.44
N ILE A 28 5.93 -2.38 -9.79
CA ILE A 28 5.27 -2.07 -11.07
C ILE A 28 5.02 -0.56 -11.20
N CYS A 29 4.55 0.06 -10.12
CA CYS A 29 4.18 1.47 -10.10
C CYS A 29 5.40 2.41 -10.25
N VAL A 30 6.46 2.16 -9.49
CA VAL A 30 7.56 3.11 -9.34
C VAL A 30 8.79 2.70 -10.16
N ALA A 31 9.23 1.44 -10.07
CA ALA A 31 10.43 0.98 -10.78
C ALA A 31 10.22 0.93 -12.30
N PHE A 32 9.00 0.59 -12.75
CA PHE A 32 8.67 0.55 -14.19
C PHE A 32 7.98 1.82 -14.69
N ALA A 33 7.88 2.89 -13.89
CA ALA A 33 7.28 4.16 -14.30
C ALA A 33 7.92 4.71 -15.59
N ALA A 34 9.25 4.76 -15.63
CA ALA A 34 10.00 5.26 -16.77
C ALA A 34 9.73 4.40 -18.02
N VAL A 35 9.79 3.09 -17.87
CA VAL A 35 9.59 2.14 -18.96
C VAL A 35 8.19 2.29 -19.57
N TYR A 36 7.15 2.37 -18.72
CA TYR A 36 5.78 2.51 -19.20
C TYR A 36 5.52 3.86 -19.85
N MET A 37 5.94 4.96 -19.20
CA MET A 37 5.68 6.32 -19.70
C MET A 37 6.45 6.60 -21.00
N GLN A 38 7.69 6.13 -21.11
CA GLN A 38 8.46 6.22 -22.38
C GLN A 38 7.82 5.38 -23.49
N TYR A 39 7.36 4.16 -23.18
CA TYR A 39 6.57 3.35 -24.12
C TYR A 39 5.33 4.09 -24.62
N ARG A 40 4.69 4.91 -23.80
CA ARG A 40 3.55 5.75 -24.16
C ARG A 40 3.95 7.06 -24.88
N GLY A 41 5.24 7.29 -25.12
CA GLY A 41 5.76 8.44 -25.86
C GLY A 41 5.99 9.71 -25.05
N TYR A 42 6.09 9.61 -23.72
CA TYR A 42 6.42 10.75 -22.86
C TYR A 42 7.93 11.03 -22.84
N SER A 43 8.29 12.31 -22.80
CA SER A 43 9.67 12.73 -22.55
C SER A 43 10.08 12.49 -21.09
N ASN A 44 11.39 12.43 -20.83
CA ASN A 44 11.91 12.26 -19.47
C ASN A 44 11.48 13.39 -18.54
N THR A 45 11.36 14.62 -19.03
CA THR A 45 10.87 15.77 -18.25
C THR A 45 9.39 15.58 -17.85
N ALA A 46 8.53 15.18 -18.81
CA ALA A 46 7.13 14.93 -18.52
C ALA A 46 6.93 13.74 -17.57
N LEU A 47 7.70 12.68 -17.74
CA LEU A 47 7.77 11.54 -16.82
C LEU A 47 8.14 11.99 -15.41
N GLY A 48 9.23 12.77 -15.27
CA GLY A 48 9.67 13.29 -13.98
C GLY A 48 8.59 14.12 -13.29
N ALA A 49 7.88 14.98 -14.04
CA ALA A 49 6.78 15.77 -13.51
C ALA A 49 5.61 14.90 -13.03
N VAL A 50 5.20 13.89 -13.80
CA VAL A 50 4.12 12.96 -13.42
C VAL A 50 4.48 12.19 -12.14
N VAL A 51 5.70 11.68 -12.06
CA VAL A 51 6.18 10.93 -10.88
C VAL A 51 6.27 11.85 -9.65
N ALA A 52 6.82 13.04 -9.80
CA ALA A 52 6.95 14.02 -8.72
C ALA A 52 5.57 14.43 -8.18
N LEU A 53 4.64 14.80 -9.06
CA LEU A 53 3.28 15.20 -8.67
C LEU A 53 2.53 14.06 -8.00
N GLY A 54 2.65 12.83 -8.51
CA GLY A 54 2.03 11.65 -7.90
C GLY A 54 2.57 11.34 -6.50
N ASN A 55 3.88 11.47 -6.29
CA ASN A 55 4.48 11.30 -4.97
C ASN A 55 4.06 12.42 -3.99
N ILE A 56 4.05 13.69 -4.44
CA ILE A 56 3.59 14.82 -3.63
C ILE A 56 2.12 14.62 -3.24
N ALA A 57 1.26 14.27 -4.19
CA ALA A 57 -0.15 14.01 -3.92
C ALA A 57 -0.34 12.88 -2.90
N GLY A 58 0.36 11.75 -3.06
CA GLY A 58 0.32 10.64 -2.12
C GLY A 58 0.79 11.04 -0.72
N PHE A 59 1.88 11.79 -0.62
CA PHE A 59 2.42 12.29 0.64
C PHE A 59 1.44 13.24 1.36
N LEU A 60 0.83 14.18 0.64
CA LEU A 60 -0.13 15.12 1.20
C LEU A 60 -1.45 14.47 1.61
N LEU A 61 -1.90 13.45 0.88
CA LEU A 61 -3.14 12.73 1.19
C LEU A 61 -3.00 11.71 2.33
N ALA A 62 -1.80 11.19 2.57
CA ALA A 62 -1.58 10.15 3.57
C ALA A 62 -2.02 10.54 4.99
N PRO A 63 -1.70 11.75 5.53
CA PRO A 63 -2.18 12.17 6.83
C PRO A 63 -3.71 12.31 6.89
N ALA A 64 -4.34 12.80 5.81
CA ALA A 64 -5.80 12.95 5.74
C ALA A 64 -6.50 11.60 5.78
N VAL A 65 -5.99 10.61 5.06
CA VAL A 65 -6.52 9.23 5.08
C VAL A 65 -6.30 8.59 6.45
N ALA A 66 -5.14 8.78 7.08
CA ALA A 66 -4.87 8.31 8.42
C ALA A 66 -5.84 8.92 9.44
N ALA A 67 -6.04 10.25 9.40
CA ALA A 67 -6.99 10.95 10.26
C ALA A 67 -8.43 10.47 10.05
N LEU A 68 -8.83 10.18 8.80
CA LEU A 68 -10.15 9.64 8.49
C LEU A 68 -10.37 8.26 9.12
N VAL A 69 -9.38 7.38 9.04
CA VAL A 69 -9.43 6.04 9.68
C VAL A 69 -9.49 6.17 11.20
N ASP A 70 -8.71 7.09 11.76
CA ASP A 70 -8.60 7.27 13.22
C ASP A 70 -9.87 7.91 13.82
N SER A 71 -10.49 8.85 13.10
CA SER A 71 -11.67 9.60 13.59
C SER A 71 -12.99 8.86 13.38
N SER A 72 -13.05 7.97 12.39
CA SER A 72 -14.30 7.32 12.00
C SER A 72 -14.52 6.00 12.75
N ARG A 73 -15.71 5.85 13.35
CA ARG A 73 -16.15 4.57 13.93
C ARG A 73 -16.59 3.53 12.87
N ARG A 74 -16.81 3.95 11.63
CA ARG A 74 -17.34 3.10 10.53
C ARG A 74 -16.30 2.77 9.50
N ILE A 75 -15.35 3.69 9.24
CA ILE A 75 -14.30 3.52 8.22
C ILE A 75 -13.12 2.81 8.88
N THR A 76 -12.73 1.69 8.32
CA THR A 76 -11.60 0.88 8.77
C THR A 76 -10.48 0.94 7.75
N ILE A 77 -9.28 0.51 8.13
CA ILE A 77 -8.14 0.35 7.22
C ILE A 77 -8.52 -0.48 5.99
N PHE A 78 -9.34 -1.51 6.16
CA PHE A 78 -9.78 -2.38 5.07
C PHE A 78 -10.65 -1.62 4.06
N HIS A 79 -11.56 -0.75 4.52
CA HIS A 79 -12.35 0.09 3.62
C HIS A 79 -11.47 1.02 2.80
N CYS A 80 -10.44 1.62 3.42
CA CYS A 80 -9.49 2.48 2.71
C CYS A 80 -8.64 1.69 1.71
N LEU A 81 -8.18 0.48 2.06
CA LEU A 81 -7.45 -0.39 1.13
C LEU A 81 -8.32 -0.80 -0.07
N TRP A 82 -9.58 -1.14 0.14
CA TRP A 82 -10.49 -1.47 -0.97
C TRP A 82 -10.88 -0.25 -1.79
N ALA A 83 -11.05 0.92 -1.17
CA ALA A 83 -11.29 2.16 -1.90
C ALA A 83 -10.10 2.53 -2.80
N THR A 84 -8.87 2.48 -2.28
CA THR A 84 -7.67 2.72 -3.10
C THR A 84 -7.52 1.67 -4.21
N ALA A 85 -7.85 0.40 -3.93
CA ALA A 85 -7.83 -0.67 -4.94
C ALA A 85 -8.87 -0.42 -6.05
N ALA A 86 -10.10 -0.02 -5.70
CA ALA A 86 -11.13 0.30 -6.68
C ALA A 86 -10.70 1.45 -7.60
N VAL A 87 -10.13 2.51 -7.02
CA VAL A 87 -9.58 3.63 -7.81
C VAL A 87 -8.45 3.14 -8.71
N GLN A 88 -7.50 2.34 -8.21
CA GLN A 88 -6.41 1.78 -9.03
C GLN A 88 -6.95 0.96 -10.21
N LEU A 89 -7.97 0.13 -10.01
CA LEU A 89 -8.57 -0.66 -11.09
C LEU A 89 -9.19 0.23 -12.17
N MET A 90 -9.89 1.31 -11.79
CA MET A 90 -10.40 2.30 -12.74
C MET A 90 -9.27 2.99 -13.51
N LEU A 91 -8.19 3.36 -12.83
CA LEU A 91 -7.03 3.97 -13.46
C LEU A 91 -6.33 3.02 -14.44
N PHE A 92 -6.23 1.74 -14.13
CA PHE A 92 -5.71 0.74 -15.07
C PHE A 92 -6.58 0.61 -16.30
N ALA A 93 -7.91 0.66 -16.17
CA ALA A 93 -8.80 0.67 -17.33
C ALA A 93 -8.51 1.88 -18.24
N VAL A 94 -8.29 3.06 -17.69
CA VAL A 94 -7.88 4.25 -18.46
C VAL A 94 -6.52 4.02 -19.12
N LEU A 95 -5.53 3.51 -18.38
CA LEU A 95 -4.19 3.24 -18.91
C LEU A 95 -4.19 2.18 -20.02
N MET A 96 -5.15 1.26 -20.05
CA MET A 96 -5.26 0.25 -21.11
C MET A 96 -6.04 0.74 -22.32
N THR A 97 -7.06 1.57 -22.13
CA THR A 97 -7.99 1.97 -23.20
C THR A 97 -7.55 3.24 -23.93
N VAL A 98 -6.93 4.20 -23.24
CA VAL A 98 -6.49 5.46 -23.86
C VAL A 98 -5.17 5.26 -24.58
N PRO A 99 -5.09 5.41 -25.91
CA PRO A 99 -3.87 5.16 -26.66
C PRO A 99 -2.89 6.33 -26.57
N GLY A 100 -1.58 6.01 -26.64
CA GLY A 100 -0.51 6.97 -26.81
C GLY A 100 -0.33 7.99 -25.68
N ARG A 101 0.29 9.12 -26.03
CA ARG A 101 0.53 10.23 -25.11
C ARG A 101 -0.71 11.12 -25.02
N SER A 102 -1.35 11.19 -23.84
CA SER A 102 -2.50 12.05 -23.59
C SER A 102 -2.49 12.59 -22.16
N PHE A 103 -3.16 13.72 -21.92
CA PHE A 103 -3.33 14.25 -20.57
C PHE A 103 -4.01 13.22 -19.64
N ALA A 104 -4.98 12.47 -20.16
CA ALA A 104 -5.68 11.43 -19.38
C ALA A 104 -4.72 10.31 -18.91
N THR A 105 -3.80 9.84 -19.77
CA THR A 105 -2.78 8.86 -19.40
C THR A 105 -1.83 9.41 -18.33
N ALA A 106 -1.38 10.65 -18.45
CA ALA A 106 -0.50 11.31 -17.48
C ALA A 106 -1.20 11.45 -16.11
N ALA A 107 -2.44 11.95 -16.12
CA ALA A 107 -3.24 12.13 -14.91
C ALA A 107 -3.55 10.78 -14.25
N ALA A 108 -3.93 9.76 -15.02
CA ALA A 108 -4.18 8.43 -14.50
C ALA A 108 -2.93 7.81 -13.86
N TYR A 109 -1.76 7.98 -14.48
CA TYR A 109 -0.52 7.46 -13.91
C TYR A 109 -0.09 8.22 -12.65
N CYS A 110 -0.25 9.55 -12.63
CA CYS A 110 -0.02 10.38 -11.46
C CYS A 110 -0.89 9.94 -10.27
N LEU A 111 -2.19 9.76 -10.49
CA LEU A 111 -3.13 9.28 -9.46
C LEU A 111 -2.83 7.83 -9.03
N TYR A 112 -2.37 6.98 -9.96
CA TYR A 112 -1.94 5.62 -9.63
C TYR A 112 -0.77 5.62 -8.66
N ILE A 113 0.25 6.47 -8.89
CA ILE A 113 1.38 6.64 -7.95
C ILE A 113 0.87 7.12 -6.58
N ALA A 114 -0.03 8.10 -6.56
CA ALA A 114 -0.61 8.60 -5.30
C ALA A 114 -1.34 7.49 -4.54
N CYS A 115 -2.17 6.69 -5.21
CA CYS A 115 -2.86 5.55 -4.59
C CYS A 115 -1.89 4.48 -4.07
N CYS A 116 -0.80 4.20 -4.81
CA CYS A 116 0.24 3.28 -4.36
C CYS A 116 0.93 3.75 -3.08
N ASN A 117 1.25 5.04 -3.02
CA ASN A 117 1.84 5.66 -1.82
C ASN A 117 0.89 5.66 -0.62
N LEU A 118 -0.42 5.81 -0.84
CA LEU A 118 -1.44 5.70 0.22
C LEU A 118 -1.58 4.27 0.75
N SER A 119 -1.45 3.28 -0.12
CA SER A 119 -1.60 1.87 0.27
C SER A 119 -0.48 1.39 1.22
N GLY A 120 0.73 1.95 1.13
CA GLY A 120 1.87 1.55 1.97
C GLY A 120 1.65 1.74 3.46
N PRO A 121 1.36 2.96 3.93
CA PRO A 121 1.01 3.22 5.33
C PRO A 121 -0.17 2.36 5.82
N LEU A 122 -1.20 2.16 4.99
CA LEU A 122 -2.35 1.32 5.34
C LEU A 122 -1.97 -0.14 5.56
N VAL A 123 -1.13 -0.71 4.68
CA VAL A 123 -0.61 -2.08 4.85
C VAL A 123 0.28 -2.18 6.09
N ASN A 124 1.10 -1.18 6.38
CA ASN A 124 1.91 -1.16 7.60
C ASN A 124 1.04 -1.04 8.86
N GLN A 125 0.01 -0.19 8.85
CA GLN A 125 -0.93 -0.03 9.97
C GLN A 125 -1.75 -1.31 10.23
N LEU A 126 -1.91 -2.17 9.22
CA LEU A 126 -2.57 -3.46 9.37
C LEU A 126 -1.83 -4.35 10.39
N SER A 127 -0.49 -4.31 10.47
CA SER A 127 0.26 -5.08 11.48
C SER A 127 -0.10 -4.66 12.90
N LEU A 128 -0.19 -3.35 13.14
CA LEU A 128 -0.56 -2.81 14.46
C LEU A 128 -1.97 -3.26 14.86
N ASN A 129 -2.91 -3.21 13.92
CA ASN A 129 -4.28 -3.68 14.16
C ASN A 129 -4.33 -5.19 14.47
N LEU A 130 -3.49 -5.99 13.84
CA LEU A 130 -3.39 -7.42 14.11
C LEU A 130 -2.75 -7.68 15.49
N GLU A 131 -1.71 -6.93 15.85
CA GLU A 131 -1.04 -7.05 17.16
C GLU A 131 -1.99 -6.71 18.32
N GLU A 132 -2.74 -5.62 18.19
CA GLU A 132 -3.69 -5.19 19.23
C GLU A 132 -4.81 -6.21 19.49
N ARG A 133 -5.15 -7.03 18.50
CA ARG A 133 -6.35 -7.87 18.54
C ARG A 133 -6.09 -9.36 18.58
N CYS A 134 -5.08 -9.80 17.89
CA CYS A 134 -4.94 -11.21 17.56
C CYS A 134 -3.67 -11.83 18.11
N CYS A 135 -2.50 -11.29 17.76
CA CYS A 135 -1.23 -11.96 18.04
C CYS A 135 -0.04 -11.08 17.68
N HIS A 136 1.09 -11.38 18.26
CA HIS A 136 2.35 -10.76 17.87
C HIS A 136 2.68 -11.04 16.39
N ILE A 137 2.86 -9.97 15.63
CA ILE A 137 3.22 -9.99 14.20
C ILE A 137 4.71 -9.75 14.05
N ASN A 138 5.40 -10.64 13.35
CA ASN A 138 6.79 -10.41 12.99
C ASN A 138 6.89 -9.45 11.80
N PHE A 139 6.78 -8.15 12.08
CA PHE A 139 6.83 -7.08 11.08
C PHE A 139 8.13 -7.13 10.27
N GLY A 140 9.27 -7.35 10.91
CA GLY A 140 10.58 -7.41 10.24
C GLY A 140 10.66 -8.53 9.21
N ALA A 141 10.19 -9.73 9.56
CA ALA A 141 10.14 -10.86 8.62
C ALA A 141 9.18 -10.59 7.45
N ALA A 142 8.00 -10.05 7.72
CA ALA A 142 7.03 -9.71 6.68
C ALA A 142 7.59 -8.62 5.74
N ARG A 143 8.29 -7.63 6.28
CA ARG A 143 8.93 -6.57 5.49
C ARG A 143 10.07 -7.11 4.60
N SER A 144 10.82 -8.11 5.09
CA SER A 144 11.86 -8.80 4.30
C SER A 144 11.27 -9.56 3.13
N VAL A 145 10.10 -10.24 3.33
CA VAL A 145 9.34 -10.88 2.24
C VAL A 145 8.95 -9.83 1.18
N GLY A 146 8.53 -8.63 1.59
CA GLY A 146 8.23 -7.53 0.68
C GLY A 146 9.43 -7.13 -0.17
N SER A 147 10.61 -6.96 0.43
CA SER A 147 11.84 -6.61 -0.30
C SER A 147 12.25 -7.70 -1.30
N PHE A 148 12.15 -8.96 -0.91
CA PHE A 148 12.42 -10.09 -1.79
C PHE A 148 11.42 -10.15 -2.95
N ALA A 149 10.14 -9.99 -2.66
CA ALA A 149 9.08 -9.95 -3.67
C ALA A 149 9.29 -8.81 -4.69
N PHE A 150 9.68 -7.63 -4.23
CA PHE A 150 10.06 -6.51 -5.10
C PHE A 150 11.19 -6.90 -6.07
N ALA A 151 12.29 -7.48 -5.55
CA ALA A 151 13.45 -7.85 -6.36
C ALA A 151 13.09 -8.92 -7.41
N VAL A 152 12.35 -9.97 -7.01
CA VAL A 152 11.89 -11.02 -7.93
C VAL A 152 10.97 -10.44 -9.01
N THR A 153 10.06 -9.54 -8.62
CA THR A 153 9.15 -8.87 -9.57
C THR A 153 9.92 -8.00 -10.56
N ALA A 154 10.91 -7.25 -10.11
CA ALA A 154 11.75 -6.42 -10.97
C ALA A 154 12.47 -7.27 -12.04
N LEU A 155 13.07 -8.40 -11.63
CA LEU A 155 13.75 -9.31 -12.53
C LEU A 155 12.78 -9.99 -13.52
N ALA A 156 11.66 -10.51 -13.03
CA ALA A 156 10.69 -11.22 -13.85
C ALA A 156 10.02 -10.29 -14.87
N LEU A 157 9.51 -9.14 -14.40
CA LEU A 157 8.86 -8.17 -15.28
C LEU A 157 9.84 -7.49 -16.23
N GLY A 158 11.10 -7.26 -15.81
CA GLY A 158 12.13 -6.75 -16.71
C GLY A 158 12.30 -7.63 -17.93
N ARG A 159 12.45 -8.93 -17.75
CA ARG A 159 12.53 -9.91 -18.84
C ARG A 159 11.26 -9.97 -19.70
N ILE A 160 10.08 -9.91 -19.06
CA ILE A 160 8.80 -9.96 -19.78
C ILE A 160 8.62 -8.69 -20.63
N VAL A 161 8.93 -7.53 -20.10
CA VAL A 161 8.82 -6.25 -20.82
C VAL A 161 9.82 -6.20 -22.00
N GLU A 162 11.04 -6.70 -21.79
CA GLU A 162 12.05 -6.78 -22.85
C GLU A 162 11.63 -7.73 -23.98
N SER A 163 11.06 -8.90 -23.64
CA SER A 163 10.66 -9.91 -24.61
C SER A 163 9.32 -9.64 -25.31
N ARG A 164 8.41 -8.88 -24.68
CA ARG A 164 7.06 -8.63 -25.21
C ARG A 164 6.79 -7.15 -25.42
N SER A 165 6.41 -6.43 -24.36
CA SER A 165 6.10 -5.00 -24.41
C SER A 165 5.79 -4.48 -23.00
N ALA A 166 6.02 -3.16 -22.79
CA ALA A 166 5.59 -2.48 -21.58
C ALA A 166 4.05 -2.38 -21.42
N ALA A 167 3.27 -2.70 -22.45
CA ALA A 167 1.81 -2.76 -22.40
C ALA A 167 1.27 -3.77 -21.36
N ILE A 168 2.09 -4.73 -20.92
CA ILE A 168 1.70 -5.72 -19.89
C ILE A 168 1.65 -5.15 -18.47
N LEU A 169 2.31 -4.02 -18.23
CA LEU A 169 2.46 -3.46 -16.87
C LEU A 169 1.11 -3.13 -16.18
N PRO A 170 0.12 -2.49 -16.84
CA PRO A 170 -1.19 -2.30 -16.22
C PRO A 170 -1.89 -3.62 -15.86
N THR A 171 -1.77 -4.65 -16.69
CA THR A 171 -2.34 -5.98 -16.40
C THR A 171 -1.67 -6.61 -15.18
N ALA A 172 -0.35 -6.53 -15.07
CA ALA A 172 0.37 -6.97 -13.87
C ALA A 172 -0.05 -6.18 -12.63
N GLY A 173 -0.27 -4.88 -12.76
CA GLY A 173 -0.81 -4.02 -11.72
C GLY A 173 -2.20 -4.45 -11.26
N ILE A 174 -3.11 -4.77 -12.17
CA ILE A 174 -4.45 -5.31 -11.86
C ILE A 174 -4.34 -6.59 -11.02
N VAL A 175 -3.49 -7.52 -11.43
CA VAL A 175 -3.29 -8.78 -10.71
C VAL A 175 -2.82 -8.53 -9.28
N CYS A 176 -1.82 -7.66 -9.08
CA CYS A 176 -1.34 -7.31 -7.74
C CYS A 176 -2.41 -6.61 -6.89
N THR A 177 -3.18 -5.69 -7.49
CA THR A 177 -4.25 -4.97 -6.77
C THR A 177 -5.36 -5.92 -6.33
N LEU A 178 -5.79 -6.82 -7.19
CA LEU A 178 -6.79 -7.85 -6.85
C LEU A 178 -6.27 -8.83 -5.79
N ALA A 179 -5.02 -9.27 -5.92
CA ALA A 179 -4.39 -10.15 -4.94
C ALA A 179 -4.26 -9.48 -3.55
N LEU A 180 -3.87 -8.20 -3.49
CA LEU A 180 -3.81 -7.46 -2.23
C LEU A 180 -5.19 -7.29 -1.61
N SER A 181 -6.21 -6.99 -2.43
CA SER A 181 -7.59 -6.87 -1.98
C SER A 181 -8.12 -8.19 -1.43
N ALA A 182 -7.80 -9.31 -2.08
CA ALA A 182 -8.16 -10.65 -1.63
C ALA A 182 -7.45 -11.03 -0.31
N ALA A 183 -6.16 -10.71 -0.17
CA ALA A 183 -5.41 -10.93 1.06
C ALA A 183 -6.01 -10.11 2.23
N ALA A 184 -6.35 -8.84 1.99
CA ALA A 184 -7.02 -8.00 2.97
C ALA A 184 -8.41 -8.56 3.35
N ALA A 185 -9.20 -9.04 2.39
CA ALA A 185 -10.51 -9.66 2.63
C ALA A 185 -10.39 -10.95 3.46
N LEU A 186 -9.39 -11.77 3.19
CA LEU A 186 -9.12 -12.98 3.93
C LEU A 186 -8.75 -12.69 5.40
N ILE A 187 -7.89 -11.69 5.63
CA ILE A 187 -7.54 -11.23 6.97
C ILE A 187 -8.79 -10.69 7.68
N TYR A 188 -9.56 -9.83 7.03
CA TYR A 188 -10.77 -9.23 7.58
C TYR A 188 -11.81 -10.27 7.99
N ALA A 189 -12.07 -11.26 7.12
CA ALA A 189 -13.00 -12.35 7.40
C ALA A 189 -12.57 -13.19 8.61
N ARG A 190 -11.27 -13.49 8.73
CA ARG A 190 -10.73 -14.26 9.86
C ARG A 190 -10.70 -13.45 11.17
N MET A 191 -10.68 -12.12 11.11
CA MET A 191 -10.85 -11.24 12.27
C MET A 191 -12.31 -11.15 12.76
N GLY A 192 -13.25 -11.84 12.12
CA GLY A 192 -14.67 -11.81 12.47
C GLY A 192 -15.39 -10.50 12.14
N GLY A 193 -14.91 -9.75 11.16
CA GLY A 193 -15.51 -8.49 10.73
C GLY A 193 -15.43 -7.34 11.76
N ALA A 194 -14.92 -7.61 12.95
CA ALA A 194 -14.86 -6.65 14.05
C ALA A 194 -13.60 -5.78 13.99
N ALA A 195 -13.46 -5.02 12.91
CA ALA A 195 -12.47 -3.95 12.87
C ALA A 195 -12.99 -2.74 13.69
N LYS A 196 -13.10 -2.85 15.02
CA LYS A 196 -13.37 -1.69 15.86
C LYS A 196 -12.16 -0.75 15.80
N PRO A 197 -12.35 0.57 15.63
CA PRO A 197 -11.27 1.53 15.75
C PRO A 197 -10.67 1.43 17.17
N VAL A 198 -9.35 1.60 17.26
CA VAL A 198 -8.66 1.79 18.54
C VAL A 198 -9.31 2.98 19.24
N GLN A 199 -9.68 2.82 20.52
CA GLN A 199 -10.32 3.92 21.25
C GLN A 199 -9.35 5.10 21.35
N PRO A 200 -9.80 6.34 21.07
CA PRO A 200 -8.97 7.54 21.15
C PRO A 200 -8.27 7.71 22.51
N GLN A 201 -8.88 7.23 23.58
CA GLN A 201 -8.35 7.31 24.95
C GLN A 201 -7.01 6.59 25.15
N GLN A 202 -6.78 5.44 24.51
CA GLN A 202 -5.49 4.74 24.63
C GLN A 202 -4.35 5.47 23.89
N ARG A 203 -4.69 6.22 22.85
CA ARG A 203 -3.72 7.03 22.11
C ARG A 203 -3.34 8.30 22.86
N GLU A 204 -4.29 8.94 23.52
CA GLU A 204 -4.03 10.10 24.38
C GLU A 204 -3.18 9.72 25.59
N GLU A 205 -3.43 8.56 26.22
CA GLU A 205 -2.58 8.06 27.29
C GLU A 205 -1.16 7.72 26.80
N HIS A 206 -1.01 7.14 25.59
CA HIS A 206 0.30 6.83 25.02
C HIS A 206 1.04 8.10 24.63
N ALA A 207 0.37 9.07 24.01
CA ALA A 207 0.93 10.39 23.71
C ALA A 207 1.31 11.16 24.99
N ALA A 208 0.46 11.14 26.02
CA ALA A 208 0.75 11.75 27.30
C ALA A 208 1.93 11.10 28.02
N ARG A 209 2.07 9.76 27.95
CA ARG A 209 3.24 9.05 28.48
C ARG A 209 4.52 9.38 27.71
N LEU A 210 4.47 9.45 26.39
CA LEU A 210 5.59 9.87 25.55
C LEU A 210 6.00 11.32 25.82
N TYR A 211 5.02 12.24 25.94
CA TYR A 211 5.27 13.63 26.29
C TYR A 211 5.86 13.76 27.71
N GLY A 212 5.33 12.99 28.67
CA GLY A 212 5.88 12.91 30.02
C GLY A 212 7.31 12.39 30.07
N PHE A 213 7.62 11.37 29.25
CA PHE A 213 8.95 10.79 29.13
C PHE A 213 9.96 11.78 28.50
N ILE A 214 9.57 12.47 27.41
CA ILE A 214 10.40 13.48 26.73
C ILE A 214 10.67 14.68 27.68
N ARG A 215 9.64 15.15 28.39
CA ARG A 215 9.75 16.28 29.33
C ARG A 215 10.55 15.92 30.59
N GLY A 216 10.49 14.66 31.03
CA GLY A 216 11.24 14.17 32.21
C GLY A 216 12.72 13.89 31.92
N ASN A 217 13.10 13.65 30.67
CA ASN A 217 14.46 13.37 30.23
C ASN A 217 15.03 14.54 29.40
N GLY A 218 15.21 15.71 30.02
CA GLY A 218 15.75 16.93 29.38
C GLY A 218 17.18 16.84 28.85
N ARG A 219 17.73 15.63 28.66
CA ARG A 219 19.03 15.35 28.02
C ARG A 219 18.90 14.99 26.53
N PHE A 220 17.71 15.00 25.98
CA PHE A 220 17.44 14.69 24.56
C PHE A 220 17.05 15.94 23.74
N CYS A 221 17.20 17.17 24.29
CA CYS A 221 17.11 18.43 23.55
C CYS A 221 18.50 19.05 23.43
#